data_e218958d34deb3b139e0573cb0d1092d
#
_entry.id   e218958d34deb3b139e0573cb0d1092d
#
_cell.length_a   1.000
_cell.length_b   1.000
_cell.length_c   1.000
_cell.angle_alpha   90.00
_cell.angle_beta   90.00
_cell.angle_gamma   90.00
#
_symmetry.space_group_name_H-M   'P 1'
#
loop_
_entity.id
_entity.type
_entity.pdbx_description
1 polymer ?
#
loop_
_entity_poly.entity_id
_entity_poly.type
_entity_poly.pdbx_seq_one_letter_code
_entity_poly.pdbx_strand_id
1 'polypeptide(L)'
;GFKSNSIGLHGISLGAVPVIFAANKEQNVNAIWVDSSLAEFSMVLQDEIARYGLSIEFGPAVSFFGKLLSGVDPIDLNPAERLTNDQNYFFTHGDKDQRMLVRHFHYFEKYNEENNIKSEFWLAENSYHVDGMFKYPDLYAAKMKKFFEDNLK
;
A
#
# COMPACT_ATOMS: atom_id res chain seq x y z
N GLY A 1 6.19 8.57 29.07
CA GLY A 1 6.69 7.87 27.90
C GLY A 1 5.54 7.13 27.22
N PHE A 2 5.63 6.96 25.93
CA PHE A 2 4.66 6.17 25.18
C PHE A 2 4.79 4.69 25.58
N LYS A 3 3.67 3.97 25.61
CA LYS A 3 3.70 2.51 25.83
C LYS A 3 4.32 1.84 24.59
N SER A 4 5.09 0.79 24.79
CA SER A 4 5.84 0.11 23.72
C SER A 4 4.97 -0.47 22.58
N ASN A 5 3.67 -0.62 22.78
CA ASN A 5 2.74 -1.24 21.82
C ASN A 5 1.76 -0.22 21.22
N SER A 6 2.11 1.06 21.17
CA SER A 6 1.20 2.15 20.77
C SER A 6 1.67 2.89 19.51
N ILE A 7 2.36 2.20 18.59
CA ILE A 7 2.84 2.82 17.36
C ILE A 7 1.94 2.40 16.20
N GLY A 8 1.30 3.41 15.60
CA GLY A 8 0.64 3.28 14.31
C GLY A 8 1.49 3.89 13.21
N LEU A 9 1.47 3.30 12.02
CA LEU A 9 2.16 3.83 10.86
C LEU A 9 1.15 4.25 9.78
N HIS A 10 1.49 5.31 9.07
CA HIS A 10 0.72 5.77 7.92
C HIS A 10 1.67 5.92 6.73
N GLY A 11 1.31 5.30 5.61
CA GLY A 11 2.05 5.39 4.36
C GLY A 11 1.14 5.80 3.21
N ILE A 12 1.65 6.68 2.35
CA ILE A 12 0.92 7.23 1.20
C ILE A 12 1.69 6.91 -0.08
N SER A 13 0.99 6.40 -1.10
CA SER A 13 1.57 6.13 -2.41
C SER A 13 2.83 5.25 -2.29
N LEU A 14 3.93 5.62 -2.93
CA LEU A 14 5.20 4.91 -2.82
C LEU A 14 5.74 4.85 -1.38
N GLY A 15 5.41 5.84 -0.54
CA GLY A 15 5.79 5.87 0.87
C GLY A 15 5.09 4.81 1.74
N ALA A 16 4.02 4.18 1.24
CA ALA A 16 3.38 3.07 1.93
C ALA A 16 4.22 1.77 1.87
N VAL A 17 5.03 1.60 0.84
CA VAL A 17 5.91 0.42 0.70
C VAL A 17 6.86 0.29 1.89
N PRO A 18 7.74 1.27 2.19
CA PRO A 18 8.63 1.16 3.34
C PRO A 18 7.89 1.04 4.67
N VAL A 19 6.68 1.59 4.79
CA VAL A 19 5.85 1.45 5.99
C VAL A 19 5.44 0.00 6.22
N ILE A 20 4.96 -0.70 5.18
CA ILE A 20 4.60 -2.13 5.25
C ILE A 20 5.85 -2.97 5.58
N PHE A 21 6.98 -2.70 4.92
CA PHE A 21 8.23 -3.43 5.16
C PHE A 21 8.81 -3.17 6.56
N ALA A 22 8.67 -1.95 7.09
CA ALA A 22 9.12 -1.61 8.44
C ALA A 22 8.25 -2.28 9.51
N ALA A 23 6.93 -2.29 9.31
CA ALA A 23 5.99 -2.92 10.24
C ALA A 23 6.32 -4.39 10.51
N ASN A 24 6.75 -5.12 9.49
CA ASN A 24 7.14 -6.53 9.65
C ASN A 24 8.41 -6.76 10.48
N LYS A 25 9.22 -5.73 10.66
CA LYS A 25 10.47 -5.81 11.44
C LYS A 25 10.30 -5.35 12.87
N GLU A 26 9.22 -4.61 13.14
CA GLU A 26 9.01 -3.91 14.40
C GLU A 26 7.79 -4.51 15.14
N GLN A 27 8.04 -5.32 16.14
CA GLN A 27 6.99 -5.99 16.95
C GLN A 27 6.04 -5.02 17.67
N ASN A 28 6.41 -3.75 17.77
CA ASN A 28 5.63 -2.72 18.46
C ASN A 28 4.68 -1.95 17.54
N VAL A 29 4.67 -2.27 16.24
CA VAL A 29 3.77 -1.67 15.24
C VAL A 29 2.57 -2.58 15.05
N ASN A 30 1.39 -2.13 15.47
CA ASN A 30 0.19 -2.95 15.45
C ASN A 30 -0.88 -2.46 14.45
N ALA A 31 -0.80 -1.21 14.01
CA ALA A 31 -1.80 -0.60 13.16
C ALA A 31 -1.14 0.15 12.00
N ILE A 32 -1.52 -0.16 10.77
CA ILE A 32 -0.93 0.39 9.55
C ILE A 32 -2.02 0.92 8.63
N TRP A 33 -1.98 2.23 8.37
CA TRP A 33 -2.85 2.88 7.41
C TRP A 33 -2.10 3.04 6.07
N VAL A 34 -2.65 2.46 5.01
CA VAL A 34 -2.08 2.38 3.66
C VAL A 34 -2.98 3.14 2.70
N ASP A 35 -2.49 4.23 2.12
CA ASP A 35 -3.24 5.05 1.18
C ASP A 35 -2.61 5.01 -0.22
N SER A 36 -3.40 4.64 -1.22
CA SER A 36 -3.04 4.66 -2.65
C SER A 36 -1.71 3.96 -2.96
N SER A 37 -1.47 2.81 -2.32
CA SER A 37 -0.22 2.05 -2.44
C SER A 37 -0.21 1.11 -3.63
N LEU A 38 0.99 0.77 -4.07
CA LEU A 38 1.20 -0.40 -4.94
C LEU A 38 1.10 -1.70 -4.12
N ALA A 39 0.54 -2.75 -4.74
CA ALA A 39 0.50 -4.09 -4.16
C ALA A 39 1.72 -4.93 -4.57
N GLU A 40 2.08 -4.84 -5.85
CA GLU A 40 3.25 -5.48 -6.43
C GLU A 40 3.97 -4.52 -7.37
N PHE A 41 5.30 -4.50 -7.36
CA PHE A 41 6.07 -3.66 -8.25
C PHE A 41 5.95 -4.09 -9.71
N SER A 42 5.80 -5.36 -9.97
CA SER A 42 5.57 -5.91 -11.32
C SER A 42 4.34 -5.30 -12.00
N MET A 43 3.27 -5.06 -11.23
CA MET A 43 2.06 -4.39 -11.73
C MET A 43 2.33 -2.94 -12.11
N VAL A 44 3.06 -2.19 -11.27
CA VAL A 44 3.45 -0.80 -11.56
C VAL A 44 4.31 -0.75 -12.82
N LEU A 45 5.27 -1.67 -12.95
CA LEU A 45 6.12 -1.73 -14.12
C LEU A 45 5.31 -1.95 -15.40
N GLN A 46 4.33 -2.84 -15.36
CA GLN A 46 3.41 -3.08 -16.49
C GLN A 46 2.61 -1.82 -16.83
N ASP A 47 2.07 -1.13 -15.81
CA ASP A 47 1.29 0.09 -16.01
C ASP A 47 2.11 1.22 -16.63
N GLU A 48 3.34 1.41 -16.14
CA GLU A 48 4.23 2.45 -16.69
C GLU A 48 4.71 2.12 -18.09
N ILE A 49 5.11 0.87 -18.37
CA ILE A 49 5.45 0.42 -19.72
C ILE A 49 4.30 0.68 -20.70
N ALA A 50 3.07 0.30 -20.32
CA ALA A 50 1.88 0.52 -21.14
C ALA A 50 1.58 2.01 -21.34
N ARG A 51 1.77 2.84 -20.30
CA ARG A 51 1.57 4.30 -20.36
C ARG A 51 2.47 4.97 -21.38
N TYR A 52 3.71 4.51 -21.53
CA TYR A 52 4.65 5.02 -22.52
C TYR A 52 4.53 4.34 -23.88
N GLY A 53 3.56 3.45 -24.07
CA GLY A 53 3.35 2.72 -25.32
C GLY A 53 4.48 1.75 -25.67
N LEU A 54 5.24 1.30 -24.68
CA LEU A 54 6.33 0.34 -24.84
C LEU A 54 5.81 -1.10 -24.75
N SER A 55 6.55 -2.04 -25.35
CA SER A 55 6.25 -3.48 -25.19
C SER A 55 6.60 -3.96 -23.78
N ILE A 56 5.78 -4.83 -23.22
CA ILE A 56 6.02 -5.49 -21.92
C ILE A 56 7.35 -6.26 -21.90
N GLU A 57 7.88 -6.64 -23.05
CA GLU A 57 9.18 -7.30 -23.21
C GLU A 57 10.36 -6.47 -22.69
N PHE A 58 10.19 -5.15 -22.49
CA PHE A 58 11.18 -4.30 -21.83
C PHE A 58 11.24 -4.52 -20.29
N GLY A 59 10.26 -5.18 -19.69
CA GLY A 59 10.21 -5.43 -18.24
C GLY A 59 11.49 -6.02 -17.66
N PRO A 60 12.05 -7.11 -18.23
CA PRO A 60 13.31 -7.70 -17.75
C PRO A 60 14.49 -6.74 -17.79
N ALA A 61 14.58 -5.89 -18.81
CA ALA A 61 15.64 -4.89 -18.93
C ALA A 61 15.52 -3.82 -17.84
N VAL A 62 14.29 -3.33 -17.58
CA VAL A 62 14.04 -2.35 -16.50
C VAL A 62 14.39 -2.94 -15.14
N SER A 63 14.01 -4.19 -14.87
CA SER A 63 14.37 -4.89 -13.64
C SER A 63 15.88 -5.04 -13.50
N PHE A 64 16.56 -5.50 -14.54
CA PHE A 64 18.02 -5.65 -14.54
C PHE A 64 18.75 -4.34 -14.24
N PHE A 65 18.40 -3.25 -14.93
CA PHE A 65 19.02 -1.95 -14.68
C PHE A 65 18.61 -1.37 -13.32
N GLY A 66 17.37 -1.58 -12.87
CA GLY A 66 16.93 -1.22 -11.52
C GLY A 66 17.81 -1.88 -10.45
N LYS A 67 18.02 -3.18 -10.56
CA LYS A 67 18.90 -3.94 -9.67
C LYS A 67 20.36 -3.49 -9.73
N LEU A 68 20.87 -3.24 -10.93
CA LEU A 68 22.25 -2.77 -11.12
C LEU A 68 22.51 -1.41 -10.47
N LEU A 69 21.53 -0.50 -10.53
CA LEU A 69 21.67 0.87 -10.03
C LEU A 69 21.35 1.00 -8.52
N SER A 70 20.41 0.23 -8.02
CA SER A 70 19.92 0.34 -6.63
C SER A 70 20.43 -0.78 -5.70
N GLY A 71 20.95 -1.86 -6.27
CA GLY A 71 21.32 -3.07 -5.51
C GLY A 71 20.14 -3.94 -5.09
N VAL A 72 18.90 -3.51 -5.38
CA VAL A 72 17.64 -4.22 -5.06
C VAL A 72 16.92 -4.54 -6.35
N ASP A 73 16.44 -5.78 -6.49
CA ASP A 73 15.57 -6.12 -7.61
C ASP A 73 14.18 -5.50 -7.36
N PRO A 74 13.71 -4.59 -8.22
CA PRO A 74 12.41 -3.98 -8.03
C PRO A 74 11.26 -5.00 -8.03
N ILE A 75 11.41 -6.14 -8.71
CA ILE A 75 10.39 -7.21 -8.75
C ILE A 75 10.21 -7.87 -7.39
N ASP A 76 11.24 -7.86 -6.54
CA ASP A 76 11.15 -8.40 -5.17
C ASP A 76 10.40 -7.46 -4.20
N LEU A 77 10.02 -6.26 -4.66
CA LEU A 77 9.27 -5.29 -3.88
C LEU A 77 7.76 -5.56 -4.00
N ASN A 78 7.27 -6.56 -3.28
CA ASN A 78 5.87 -6.96 -3.23
C ASN A 78 5.29 -6.67 -1.85
N PRO A 79 4.73 -5.48 -1.60
CA PRO A 79 4.14 -5.13 -0.31
C PRO A 79 3.02 -6.07 0.13
N ALA A 80 2.21 -6.58 -0.80
CA ALA A 80 1.13 -7.50 -0.47
C ALA A 80 1.65 -8.79 0.20
N GLU A 81 2.77 -9.35 -0.28
CA GLU A 81 3.39 -10.55 0.28
C GLU A 81 4.04 -10.33 1.66
N ARG A 82 4.11 -9.08 2.09
CA ARG A 82 4.67 -8.70 3.41
C ARG A 82 3.62 -8.52 4.48
N LEU A 83 2.35 -8.63 4.14
CA LEU A 83 1.27 -8.53 5.11
C LEU A 83 1.26 -9.77 6.01
N THR A 84 0.99 -9.56 7.29
CA THR A 84 0.93 -10.65 8.29
C THR A 84 -0.31 -10.49 9.18
N ASN A 85 -0.66 -11.54 9.92
CA ASN A 85 -1.77 -11.50 10.88
C ASN A 85 -1.39 -10.87 12.24
N ASP A 86 -0.13 -10.47 12.40
CA ASP A 86 0.36 -9.83 13.63
C ASP A 86 0.00 -8.35 13.70
N GLN A 87 -0.34 -7.74 12.56
CA GLN A 87 -0.74 -6.34 12.44
C GLN A 87 -2.17 -6.20 11.91
N ASN A 88 -2.75 -5.02 12.14
CA ASN A 88 -4.03 -4.61 11.57
C ASN A 88 -3.78 -3.58 10.47
N TYR A 89 -4.43 -3.74 9.33
CA TYR A 89 -4.25 -2.87 8.18
C TYR A 89 -5.55 -2.16 7.82
N PHE A 90 -5.43 -0.90 7.42
CA PHE A 90 -6.50 -0.17 6.75
C PHE A 90 -6.01 0.28 5.38
N PHE A 91 -6.67 -0.15 4.33
CA PHE A 91 -6.37 0.25 2.96
C PHE A 91 -7.39 1.26 2.46
N THR A 92 -6.91 2.37 1.92
CA THR A 92 -7.76 3.31 1.19
C THR A 92 -7.18 3.64 -0.18
N HIS A 93 -8.04 3.94 -1.14
CA HIS A 93 -7.65 4.22 -2.52
C HIS A 93 -8.72 5.06 -3.21
N GLY A 94 -8.34 5.86 -4.21
CA GLY A 94 -9.30 6.54 -5.08
C GLY A 94 -9.74 5.63 -6.24
N ASP A 95 -11.04 5.55 -6.49
CA ASP A 95 -11.59 4.71 -7.58
C ASP A 95 -11.21 5.20 -8.99
N LYS A 96 -10.78 6.46 -9.12
CA LYS A 96 -10.30 7.07 -10.36
C LYS A 96 -8.80 7.36 -10.37
N ASP A 97 -8.05 6.66 -9.51
CA ASP A 97 -6.61 6.80 -9.46
C ASP A 97 -5.97 6.36 -10.79
N GLN A 98 -5.29 7.30 -11.46
CA GLN A 98 -4.62 7.08 -12.74
C GLN A 98 -3.10 6.91 -12.58
N ARG A 99 -2.58 7.13 -11.37
CA ARG A 99 -1.16 6.94 -11.07
C ARG A 99 -0.89 5.55 -10.53
N MET A 100 -1.62 5.20 -9.48
CA MET A 100 -1.63 3.87 -8.91
C MET A 100 -3.00 3.28 -9.20
N LEU A 101 -3.11 2.50 -10.28
CA LEU A 101 -4.42 2.04 -10.74
C LEU A 101 -5.17 1.26 -9.66
N VAL A 102 -6.48 1.44 -9.60
CA VAL A 102 -7.35 0.81 -8.59
C VAL A 102 -7.19 -0.72 -8.49
N ARG A 103 -6.64 -1.36 -9.54
CA ARG A 103 -6.33 -2.80 -9.51
C ARG A 103 -5.35 -3.19 -8.39
N HIS A 104 -4.50 -2.27 -7.91
CA HIS A 104 -3.64 -2.51 -6.75
C HIS A 104 -4.45 -2.65 -5.46
N PHE A 105 -5.49 -1.82 -5.29
CA PHE A 105 -6.41 -1.93 -4.16
C PHE A 105 -7.15 -3.28 -4.17
N HIS A 106 -7.70 -3.67 -5.32
CA HIS A 106 -8.38 -4.98 -5.46
C HIS A 106 -7.42 -6.17 -5.30
N TYR A 107 -6.15 -6.00 -5.64
CA TYR A 107 -5.14 -7.02 -5.36
C TYR A 107 -4.93 -7.20 -3.86
N PHE A 108 -4.85 -6.11 -3.08
CA PHE A 108 -4.79 -6.20 -1.62
C PHE A 108 -6.04 -6.86 -1.03
N GLU A 109 -7.24 -6.50 -1.48
CA GLU A 109 -8.48 -7.14 -1.05
C GLU A 109 -8.41 -8.66 -1.24
N LYS A 110 -8.11 -9.08 -2.46
CA LYS A 110 -8.00 -10.50 -2.82
C LYS A 110 -6.91 -11.22 -2.01
N TYR A 111 -5.72 -10.63 -1.91
CA TYR A 111 -4.60 -11.22 -1.17
C TYR A 111 -4.94 -11.41 0.31
N ASN A 112 -5.59 -10.41 0.92
CA ASN A 112 -6.00 -10.48 2.32
C ASN A 112 -7.06 -11.56 2.55
N GLU A 113 -8.02 -11.70 1.64
CA GLU A 113 -9.04 -12.75 1.71
C GLU A 113 -8.40 -14.14 1.61
N GLU A 114 -7.55 -14.37 0.61
CA GLU A 114 -6.88 -15.64 0.37
C GLU A 114 -5.95 -16.08 1.51
N ASN A 115 -5.35 -15.12 2.23
CA ASN A 115 -4.41 -15.36 3.33
C ASN A 115 -5.00 -15.14 4.72
N ASN A 116 -6.31 -14.86 4.81
CA ASN A 116 -7.02 -14.56 6.07
C ASN A 116 -6.39 -13.43 6.89
N ILE A 117 -5.89 -12.39 6.22
CA ILE A 117 -5.27 -11.23 6.87
C ILE A 117 -6.34 -10.24 7.32
N LYS A 118 -6.26 -9.79 8.58
CA LYS A 118 -7.19 -8.81 9.14
C LYS A 118 -6.96 -7.43 8.55
N SER A 119 -7.93 -6.95 7.79
CA SER A 119 -7.83 -5.66 7.14
C SER A 119 -9.19 -5.01 6.96
N GLU A 120 -9.18 -3.68 6.97
CA GLU A 120 -10.31 -2.85 6.60
C GLU A 120 -10.01 -2.17 5.26
N PHE A 121 -11.04 -1.97 4.45
CA PHE A 121 -10.92 -1.40 3.12
C PHE A 121 -11.90 -0.25 2.91
N TRP A 122 -11.44 0.81 2.26
CA TRP A 122 -12.28 1.92 1.85
C TRP A 122 -11.87 2.46 0.49
N LEU A 123 -12.69 2.20 -0.52
CA LEU A 123 -12.53 2.80 -1.84
C LEU A 123 -13.26 4.15 -1.86
N ALA A 124 -12.49 5.24 -1.99
CA ALA A 124 -13.01 6.60 -2.01
C ALA A 124 -13.59 6.91 -3.40
N GLU A 125 -14.91 7.08 -3.48
CA GLU A 125 -15.64 7.32 -4.73
C GLU A 125 -15.21 8.61 -5.42
N ASN A 126 -15.14 8.57 -6.75
CA ASN A 126 -14.79 9.71 -7.60
C ASN A 126 -13.48 10.40 -7.21
N SER A 127 -12.55 9.71 -6.57
CA SER A 127 -11.28 10.23 -6.05
C SER A 127 -10.12 9.79 -6.91
N TYR A 128 -9.19 10.71 -7.15
CA TYR A 128 -7.93 10.46 -7.84
C TYR A 128 -6.85 9.99 -6.84
N HIS A 129 -5.59 10.01 -7.29
CA HIS A 129 -4.45 9.58 -6.48
C HIS A 129 -4.32 10.40 -5.19
N VAL A 130 -4.41 9.74 -4.04
CA VAL A 130 -4.34 10.36 -2.69
C VAL A 130 -5.42 11.43 -2.45
N ASP A 131 -6.47 11.47 -3.26
CA ASP A 131 -7.48 12.53 -3.24
C ASP A 131 -8.54 12.31 -2.14
N GLY A 132 -8.65 11.10 -1.61
CA GLY A 132 -9.65 10.76 -0.59
C GLY A 132 -9.59 11.64 0.65
N MET A 133 -8.38 11.99 1.11
CA MET A 133 -8.20 12.86 2.29
C MET A 133 -8.63 14.33 2.04
N PHE A 134 -8.56 14.79 0.80
CA PHE A 134 -8.96 16.15 0.43
C PHE A 134 -10.44 16.24 0.08
N LYS A 135 -10.98 15.21 -0.54
CA LYS A 135 -12.37 15.17 -0.99
C LYS A 135 -13.36 14.82 0.13
N TYR A 136 -12.92 13.96 1.05
CA TYR A 136 -13.71 13.49 2.18
C TYR A 136 -12.97 13.71 3.51
N PRO A 137 -12.52 14.94 3.84
CA PRO A 137 -11.62 15.18 4.96
C PRO A 137 -12.17 14.69 6.31
N ASP A 138 -13.43 14.95 6.60
CA ASP A 138 -14.07 14.54 7.86
C ASP A 138 -14.23 13.03 7.95
N LEU A 139 -14.63 12.38 6.85
CA LEU A 139 -14.79 10.93 6.79
C LEU A 139 -13.43 10.22 6.88
N TYR A 140 -12.43 10.74 6.16
CA TYR A 140 -11.06 10.22 6.19
C TYR A 140 -10.50 10.29 7.61
N ALA A 141 -10.61 11.47 8.25
CA ALA A 141 -10.14 11.67 9.63
C ALA A 141 -10.89 10.79 10.63
N ALA A 142 -12.22 10.66 10.50
CA ALA A 142 -13.03 9.81 11.38
C ALA A 142 -12.66 8.32 11.25
N LYS A 143 -12.49 7.84 10.03
CA LYS A 143 -12.05 6.45 9.78
C LYS A 143 -10.64 6.19 10.33
N MET A 144 -9.70 7.09 10.06
CA MET A 144 -8.32 6.97 10.54
C MET A 144 -8.26 7.00 12.07
N LYS A 145 -8.96 7.95 12.69
CA LYS A 145 -9.05 8.04 14.15
C LYS A 145 -9.60 6.74 14.74
N LYS A 146 -10.75 6.28 14.24
CA LYS A 146 -11.39 5.05 14.72
C LYS A 146 -10.45 3.85 14.57
N PHE A 147 -9.83 3.68 13.41
CA PHE A 147 -8.91 2.58 13.15
C PHE A 147 -7.74 2.55 14.14
N PHE A 148 -7.09 3.69 14.38
CA PHE A 148 -5.98 3.74 15.32
C PHE A 148 -6.44 3.58 16.78
N GLU A 149 -7.60 4.14 17.19
CA GLU A 149 -8.15 3.96 18.53
C GLU A 149 -8.50 2.49 18.83
N ASP A 150 -9.01 1.75 17.85
CA ASP A 150 -9.38 0.34 17.99
C ASP A 150 -8.16 -0.59 18.04
N ASN A 151 -7.04 -0.22 17.42
CA ASN A 151 -5.89 -1.08 17.19
C ASN A 151 -4.60 -0.68 17.93
N LEU A 152 -4.55 0.51 18.53
CA LEU A 152 -3.44 0.95 19.40
C LEU A 152 -3.85 0.84 20.88
N LYS A 153 -3.37 -0.18 21.56
CA LYS A 153 -3.68 -0.43 22.98
C LYS A 153 -2.45 -0.31 23.86
#